data_3accfa99313f263a01b4e337161c2869
#
_entry.id   3accfa99313f263a01b4e337161c2869
#
_cell.length_a   1.000
_cell.length_b   1.000
_cell.length_c   1.000
_cell.angle_alpha   90.00
_cell.angle_beta   90.00
_cell.angle_gamma   90.00
#
_symmetry.space_group_name_H-M   'P 1'
#
loop_
_entity.id
_entity.type
_entity.pdbx_description
1 polymer ?
#
loop_
_entity_poly.entity_id
_entity_poly.type
_entity_poly.pdbx_seq_one_letter_code
_entity_poly.pdbx_strand_id
1 'polypeptide(L)'
;MPDEIEDRDFEFELPKNGGVSLCFLGSTRSGKTTFLKYVLDKYFRKHFKVLMSNSIHNPIYDSMKDLIRSPVYSPKLVKDMYDINKETDNTFSFLAVLDDIVTGKFDKELLKLLAIYRNSNLSAIISIQSPVLLNSATRGNLNYVFLGRVNSEEQIEKTIKMYLSSYLKGKMTDKIREYKALTEDHHWIVIDNINGEIYRTKIKI
;
A
#
# COMPACT_ATOMS: atom_id res chain seq x y z
N MET A 1 19.26 -18.46 -12.80
CA MET A 1 19.32 -17.01 -13.05
C MET A 1 18.27 -16.41 -12.14
N PRO A 2 18.44 -15.25 -11.52
CA PRO A 2 17.29 -14.61 -10.89
C PRO A 2 16.35 -14.26 -12.05
N ASP A 3 15.09 -14.58 -11.89
CA ASP A 3 14.07 -14.27 -12.86
C ASP A 3 14.07 -12.74 -13.07
N GLU A 4 14.13 -12.32 -14.34
CA GLU A 4 14.06 -10.92 -14.72
C GLU A 4 12.71 -10.38 -14.24
N ILE A 5 12.69 -9.18 -13.64
CA ILE A 5 11.43 -8.56 -13.18
C ILE A 5 10.63 -8.21 -14.43
N GLU A 6 9.61 -9.00 -14.72
CA GLU A 6 8.82 -8.89 -15.94
C GLU A 6 7.74 -7.79 -15.83
N ASP A 7 7.42 -7.19 -16.98
CA ASP A 7 6.29 -6.26 -17.10
C ASP A 7 4.98 -7.05 -17.20
N ARG A 8 4.02 -6.74 -16.32
CA ARG A 8 2.65 -7.25 -16.43
C ARG A 8 1.62 -6.28 -15.88
N ASP A 9 0.39 -6.40 -16.33
CA ASP A 9 -0.73 -5.62 -15.77
C ASP A 9 -0.98 -6.04 -14.31
N PHE A 10 -1.21 -5.07 -13.43
CA PHE A 10 -1.57 -5.35 -12.05
C PHE A 10 -3.01 -5.84 -11.99
N GLU A 11 -3.17 -7.05 -11.53
CA GLU A 11 -4.46 -7.65 -11.24
C GLU A 11 -4.37 -8.47 -9.95
N PHE A 12 -5.39 -8.38 -9.12
CA PHE A 12 -5.56 -9.26 -7.98
C PHE A 12 -7.05 -9.49 -7.71
N GLU A 13 -7.34 -10.59 -7.09
CA GLU A 13 -8.69 -10.91 -6.63
C GLU A 13 -8.81 -10.59 -5.15
N LEU A 14 -9.87 -9.85 -4.79
CA LEU A 14 -10.21 -9.68 -3.39
C LEU A 14 -10.60 -11.04 -2.79
N PRO A 15 -10.10 -11.39 -1.61
CA PRO A 15 -10.51 -12.62 -0.96
C PRO A 15 -12.03 -12.59 -0.74
N LYS A 16 -12.70 -13.73 -0.92
CA LYS A 16 -14.14 -13.87 -0.67
C LYS A 16 -14.50 -13.57 0.78
N ASN A 17 -13.62 -13.95 1.68
CA ASN A 17 -13.73 -13.66 3.11
C ASN A 17 -12.39 -13.06 3.57
N GLY A 18 -12.49 -12.00 4.38
CA GLY A 18 -11.33 -11.29 4.87
C GLY A 18 -10.93 -10.08 4.04
N GLY A 19 -10.00 -9.32 4.57
CA GLY A 19 -9.45 -8.12 3.95
C GLY A 19 -8.07 -8.36 3.34
N VAL A 20 -7.61 -7.38 2.60
CA VAL A 20 -6.29 -7.34 1.98
C VAL A 20 -5.54 -6.07 2.41
N SER A 21 -4.22 -6.17 2.53
CA SER A 21 -3.36 -5.05 2.90
C SER A 21 -2.41 -4.68 1.77
N LEU A 22 -2.46 -3.42 1.35
CA LEU A 22 -1.61 -2.86 0.29
C LEU A 22 -0.77 -1.71 0.83
N CYS A 23 0.48 -1.61 0.39
CA CYS A 23 1.35 -0.48 0.71
C CYS A 23 1.92 0.15 -0.55
N PHE A 24 1.76 1.46 -0.70
CA PHE A 24 2.37 2.26 -1.76
C PHE A 24 3.52 3.08 -1.19
N LEU A 25 4.73 2.80 -1.63
CA LEU A 25 5.94 3.54 -1.27
C LEU A 25 6.45 4.33 -2.48
N GLY A 26 6.66 5.61 -2.32
CA GLY A 26 7.27 6.46 -3.35
C GLY A 26 7.35 7.91 -2.92
N SER A 27 8.23 8.67 -3.53
CA SER A 27 8.36 10.11 -3.25
C SER A 27 7.14 10.91 -3.69
N THR A 28 7.06 12.16 -3.28
CA THR A 28 6.08 13.11 -3.83
C THR A 28 6.16 13.13 -5.35
N ARG A 29 5.01 13.20 -6.02
CA ARG A 29 4.89 13.16 -7.50
C ARG A 29 5.32 11.84 -8.14
N SER A 30 5.43 10.75 -7.41
CA SER A 30 5.67 9.42 -7.98
C SER A 30 4.41 8.79 -8.62
N GLY A 31 3.24 9.41 -8.48
CA GLY A 31 1.97 8.85 -8.95
C GLY A 31 1.21 8.01 -7.92
N LYS A 32 1.63 8.02 -6.64
CA LYS A 32 0.95 7.24 -5.57
C LYS A 32 -0.56 7.44 -5.54
N THR A 33 -1.00 8.70 -5.41
CA THR A 33 -2.42 9.00 -5.26
C THR A 33 -3.21 8.63 -6.53
N THR A 34 -2.60 8.72 -7.70
CA THR A 34 -3.21 8.30 -8.97
C THR A 34 -3.38 6.78 -9.02
N PHE A 35 -2.35 6.05 -8.63
CA PHE A 35 -2.44 4.58 -8.57
C PHE A 35 -3.40 4.13 -7.47
N LEU A 36 -3.36 4.77 -6.31
CA LEU A 36 -4.32 4.54 -5.23
C LEU A 36 -5.76 4.72 -5.73
N LYS A 37 -6.05 5.82 -6.42
CA LYS A 37 -7.38 6.04 -7.02
C LYS A 37 -7.78 4.92 -7.98
N TYR A 38 -6.89 4.51 -8.88
CA TYR A 38 -7.14 3.40 -9.80
C TYR A 38 -7.53 2.12 -9.04
N VAL A 39 -6.78 1.78 -7.99
CA VAL A 39 -7.04 0.59 -7.15
C VAL A 39 -8.39 0.71 -6.45
N LEU A 40 -8.70 1.88 -5.87
CA LEU A 40 -9.98 2.12 -5.21
C LEU A 40 -11.15 1.98 -6.18
N ASP A 41 -11.04 2.55 -7.38
CA ASP A 41 -12.10 2.53 -8.38
C ASP A 41 -12.28 1.15 -9.03
N LYS A 42 -11.21 0.37 -9.17
CA LYS A 42 -11.26 -0.96 -9.81
C LYS A 42 -11.70 -2.05 -8.83
N TYR A 43 -11.14 -2.07 -7.64
CA TYR A 43 -11.26 -3.23 -6.73
C TYR A 43 -12.12 -2.98 -5.50
N PHE A 44 -12.22 -1.72 -5.02
CA PHE A 44 -12.87 -1.41 -3.75
C PHE A 44 -14.18 -0.62 -3.89
N ARG A 45 -14.84 -0.71 -5.05
CA ARG A 45 -16.10 0.05 -5.32
C ARG A 45 -17.18 -0.19 -4.28
N LYS A 46 -17.31 -1.42 -3.80
CA LYS A 46 -18.39 -1.86 -2.89
C LYS A 46 -18.01 -1.73 -1.41
N HIS A 47 -16.80 -1.28 -1.10
CA HIS A 47 -16.37 -1.14 0.29
C HIS A 47 -16.82 0.19 0.88
N PHE A 48 -17.14 0.16 2.17
CA PHE A 48 -17.22 1.38 2.98
C PHE A 48 -15.80 1.89 3.22
N LYS A 49 -15.50 3.08 2.71
CA LYS A 49 -14.14 3.62 2.68
C LYS A 49 -13.97 4.71 3.73
N VAL A 50 -12.93 4.61 4.52
CA VAL A 50 -12.49 5.67 5.43
C VAL A 50 -11.10 6.12 5.02
N LEU A 51 -11.00 7.35 4.51
CA LEU A 51 -9.75 8.02 4.19
C LEU A 51 -9.24 8.78 5.40
N MET A 52 -8.05 8.46 5.84
CA MET A 52 -7.30 9.20 6.84
C MET A 52 -6.07 9.79 6.16
N SER A 53 -6.02 11.11 6.01
CA SER A 53 -4.95 11.78 5.27
C SER A 53 -4.81 13.23 5.71
N ASN A 54 -3.57 13.70 5.83
CA ASN A 54 -3.29 15.13 5.99
C ASN A 54 -3.68 15.94 4.74
N SER A 55 -3.90 15.30 3.61
CA SER A 55 -4.24 15.88 2.31
C SER A 55 -5.69 15.58 1.89
N ILE A 56 -6.63 15.53 2.83
CA ILE A 56 -8.04 15.18 2.57
C ILE A 56 -8.74 16.06 1.54
N HIS A 57 -8.24 17.28 1.31
CA HIS A 57 -8.77 18.24 0.33
C HIS A 57 -8.14 18.08 -1.06
N ASN A 58 -7.33 17.05 -1.29
CA ASN A 58 -6.79 16.79 -2.62
C ASN A 58 -7.95 16.49 -3.59
N PRO A 59 -8.08 17.25 -4.70
CA PRO A 59 -9.20 17.10 -5.64
C PRO A 59 -9.38 15.69 -6.21
N ILE A 60 -8.34 14.87 -6.20
CA ILE A 60 -8.40 13.48 -6.65
C ILE A 60 -9.41 12.65 -5.86
N TYR A 61 -9.69 13.04 -4.60
CA TYR A 61 -10.67 12.36 -3.75
C TYR A 61 -12.10 12.86 -3.96
N ASP A 62 -12.31 13.99 -4.65
CA ASP A 62 -13.65 14.57 -4.83
C ASP A 62 -14.54 13.72 -5.73
N SER A 63 -13.95 12.95 -6.63
CA SER A 63 -14.67 12.00 -7.48
C SER A 63 -15.05 10.69 -6.79
N MET A 64 -14.55 10.44 -5.57
CA MET A 64 -14.83 9.21 -4.82
C MET A 64 -16.12 9.38 -4.01
N LYS A 65 -17.13 8.60 -4.39
CA LYS A 65 -18.39 8.51 -3.63
C LYS A 65 -18.19 7.64 -2.38
N ASP A 66 -19.01 7.87 -1.38
CA ASP A 66 -19.09 7.07 -0.14
C ASP A 66 -17.75 7.00 0.62
N LEU A 67 -17.00 8.10 0.61
CA LEU A 67 -15.72 8.24 1.29
C LEU A 67 -15.87 9.09 2.56
N ILE A 68 -15.78 8.45 3.73
CA ILE A 68 -15.64 9.15 5.00
C ILE A 68 -14.21 9.68 5.09
N ARG A 69 -14.05 10.96 5.43
CA ARG A 69 -12.74 11.63 5.46
C ARG A 69 -12.38 12.04 6.88
N SER A 70 -11.15 11.74 7.28
CA SER A 70 -10.53 12.21 8.52
C SER A 70 -9.21 12.92 8.22
N PRO A 71 -8.99 14.15 8.72
CA PRO A 71 -7.73 14.87 8.48
C PRO A 71 -6.54 14.28 9.22
N VAL A 72 -6.78 13.33 10.10
CA VAL A 72 -5.74 12.69 10.92
C VAL A 72 -5.98 11.18 10.99
N TYR A 73 -4.90 10.46 11.23
CA TYR A 73 -5.02 9.04 11.58
C TYR A 73 -5.76 8.89 12.90
N SER A 74 -6.76 8.02 12.91
CA SER A 74 -7.57 7.74 14.10
C SER A 74 -7.59 6.23 14.39
N PRO A 75 -6.82 5.78 15.39
CA PRO A 75 -6.90 4.40 15.88
C PRO A 75 -8.33 4.00 16.28
N LYS A 76 -9.09 4.96 16.80
CA LYS A 76 -10.50 4.74 17.18
C LYS A 76 -11.37 4.39 15.98
N LEU A 77 -11.26 5.13 14.85
CA LEU A 77 -12.03 4.82 13.65
C LEU A 77 -11.70 3.42 13.10
N VAL A 78 -10.42 3.04 13.13
CA VAL A 78 -9.99 1.69 12.72
C VAL A 78 -10.62 0.63 13.60
N LYS A 79 -10.63 0.86 14.92
CA LYS A 79 -11.25 -0.06 15.88
C LYS A 79 -12.75 -0.11 15.70
N ASP A 80 -13.43 1.03 15.52
CA ASP A 80 -14.88 1.10 15.33
C ASP A 80 -15.32 0.29 14.09
N MET A 81 -14.59 0.38 12.96
CA MET A 81 -14.85 -0.47 11.77
C MET A 81 -14.76 -1.96 12.08
N TYR A 82 -13.75 -2.36 12.85
CA TYR A 82 -13.57 -3.75 13.25
C TYR A 82 -14.70 -4.22 14.19
N ASP A 83 -15.04 -3.40 15.19
CA ASP A 83 -16.08 -3.73 16.17
C ASP A 83 -17.45 -3.88 15.47
N ILE A 84 -17.80 -2.97 14.56
CA ILE A 84 -19.02 -3.07 13.73
C ILE A 84 -19.06 -4.40 12.97
N ASN A 85 -17.98 -4.75 12.30
CA ASN A 85 -17.94 -6.00 11.54
C ASN A 85 -18.08 -7.23 12.44
N LYS A 86 -17.42 -7.21 13.59
CA LYS A 86 -17.52 -8.30 14.56
C LYS A 86 -18.94 -8.46 15.12
N GLU A 87 -19.63 -7.36 15.40
CA GLU A 87 -21.00 -7.35 15.89
C GLU A 87 -22.02 -7.76 14.81
N THR A 88 -21.67 -7.63 13.54
CA THR A 88 -22.54 -7.95 12.40
C THR A 88 -22.09 -9.18 11.61
N ASP A 89 -21.36 -10.09 12.24
CA ASP A 89 -20.86 -11.34 11.63
C ASP A 89 -20.13 -11.11 10.29
N ASN A 90 -19.32 -10.05 10.22
CA ASN A 90 -18.55 -9.66 9.04
C ASN A 90 -19.41 -9.37 7.79
N THR A 91 -20.61 -8.84 7.99
CA THR A 91 -21.55 -8.53 6.90
C THR A 91 -21.01 -7.44 5.97
N PHE A 92 -20.22 -6.49 6.50
CA PHE A 92 -19.74 -5.35 5.73
C PHE A 92 -18.30 -5.57 5.24
N SER A 93 -17.97 -4.95 4.13
CA SER A 93 -16.59 -4.84 3.65
C SER A 93 -16.09 -3.42 3.89
N PHE A 94 -15.13 -3.25 4.80
CA PHE A 94 -14.52 -1.97 5.10
C PHE A 94 -13.14 -1.82 4.47
N LEU A 95 -12.78 -0.58 4.16
CA LEU A 95 -11.45 -0.21 3.70
C LEU A 95 -10.94 1.01 4.47
N ALA A 96 -9.85 0.83 5.19
CA ALA A 96 -9.07 1.93 5.77
C ALA A 96 -8.00 2.39 4.76
N VAL A 97 -8.07 3.64 4.34
CA VAL A 97 -7.08 4.28 3.45
C VAL A 97 -6.25 5.27 4.27
N LEU A 98 -4.97 4.98 4.41
CA LEU A 98 -4.00 5.77 5.18
C LEU A 98 -3.04 6.43 4.18
N ASP A 99 -3.39 7.64 3.69
CA ASP A 99 -2.60 8.32 2.66
C ASP A 99 -1.79 9.49 3.23
N ASP A 100 -0.49 9.46 2.97
CA ASP A 100 0.49 10.45 3.43
C ASP A 100 0.41 10.75 4.95
N ILE A 101 0.04 9.74 5.74
CA ILE A 101 0.07 9.85 7.18
C ILE A 101 1.52 9.78 7.65
N VAL A 102 2.03 10.92 8.09
CA VAL A 102 3.32 11.01 8.77
C VAL A 102 3.10 10.60 10.23
N THR A 103 3.17 9.31 10.50
CA THR A 103 3.14 8.81 11.88
C THR A 103 4.57 8.48 12.29
N GLY A 104 5.13 9.28 13.21
CA GLY A 104 6.44 8.97 13.80
C GLY A 104 6.44 7.72 14.69
N LYS A 105 5.27 7.18 15.00
CA LYS A 105 5.10 5.93 15.77
C LYS A 105 3.91 5.17 15.23
N PHE A 106 4.15 4.01 14.66
CA PHE A 106 3.08 3.05 14.39
C PHE A 106 2.55 2.52 15.73
N ASP A 107 1.27 2.74 15.95
CA ASP A 107 0.61 2.25 17.14
C ASP A 107 0.18 0.77 16.98
N LYS A 108 -0.29 0.22 18.09
CA LYS A 108 -0.74 -1.17 18.13
C LYS A 108 -1.96 -1.41 17.22
N GLU A 109 -2.81 -0.41 17.00
CA GLU A 109 -4.02 -0.56 16.18
C GLU A 109 -3.67 -0.70 14.68
N LEU A 110 -2.64 -0.02 14.19
CA LEU A 110 -2.18 -0.22 12.82
C LEU A 110 -1.65 -1.65 12.61
N LEU A 111 -0.89 -2.17 13.57
CA LEU A 111 -0.42 -3.56 13.49
C LEU A 111 -1.60 -4.54 13.53
N LYS A 112 -2.60 -4.31 14.38
CA LYS A 112 -3.81 -5.12 14.43
C LYS A 112 -4.59 -5.03 13.12
N LEU A 113 -4.71 -3.84 12.52
CA LEU A 113 -5.36 -3.64 11.22
C LEU A 113 -4.77 -4.57 10.17
N LEU A 114 -3.46 -4.65 10.08
CA LEU A 114 -2.77 -5.44 9.07
C LEU A 114 -2.70 -6.94 9.39
N ALA A 115 -2.60 -7.30 10.68
CA ALA A 115 -2.39 -8.69 11.09
C ALA A 115 -3.69 -9.42 11.46
N ILE A 116 -4.64 -8.74 12.10
CA ILE A 116 -5.80 -9.36 12.74
C ILE A 116 -7.10 -8.95 12.06
N TYR A 117 -7.33 -7.66 11.83
CA TYR A 117 -8.62 -7.13 11.39
C TYR A 117 -9.00 -7.55 9.97
N ARG A 118 -8.02 -7.94 9.15
CA ARG A 118 -8.30 -8.54 7.84
C ARG A 118 -9.22 -9.76 7.92
N ASN A 119 -9.17 -10.52 8.99
CA ASN A 119 -10.06 -11.68 9.20
C ASN A 119 -11.53 -11.27 9.40
N SER A 120 -11.78 -9.97 9.59
CA SER A 120 -13.11 -9.38 9.76
C SER A 120 -13.49 -8.48 8.58
N ASN A 121 -13.16 -8.85 7.36
CA ASN A 121 -13.45 -8.12 6.11
C ASN A 121 -12.99 -6.65 6.13
N LEU A 122 -11.92 -6.35 6.86
CA LEU A 122 -11.32 -5.03 6.94
C LEU A 122 -10.03 -5.00 6.14
N SER A 123 -10.07 -4.35 4.98
CA SER A 123 -8.91 -4.10 4.12
C SER A 123 -8.19 -2.83 4.53
N ALA A 124 -6.91 -2.74 4.18
CA ALA A 124 -6.10 -1.56 4.43
C ALA A 124 -5.25 -1.17 3.22
N ILE A 125 -5.19 0.12 2.93
CA ILE A 125 -4.22 0.69 1.99
C ILE A 125 -3.41 1.73 2.74
N ILE A 126 -2.08 1.63 2.65
CA ILE A 126 -1.14 2.54 3.28
C ILE A 126 -0.30 3.19 2.18
N SER A 127 -0.24 4.51 2.15
CA SER A 127 0.65 5.26 1.26
C SER A 127 1.70 5.99 2.09
N ILE A 128 2.96 5.75 1.80
CA ILE A 128 4.11 6.28 2.53
C ILE A 128 5.17 6.86 1.59
N GLN A 129 5.96 7.79 2.10
CA GLN A 129 7.05 8.40 1.35
C GLN A 129 8.44 7.87 1.75
N SER A 130 8.54 7.23 2.90
CA SER A 130 9.81 6.72 3.40
C SER A 130 9.69 5.24 3.82
N PRO A 131 10.65 4.39 3.40
CA PRO A 131 10.62 2.96 3.69
C PRO A 131 10.73 2.64 5.19
N VAL A 132 11.32 3.53 5.98
CA VAL A 132 11.53 3.33 7.42
C VAL A 132 10.28 3.56 8.27
N LEU A 133 9.21 4.10 7.69
CA LEU A 133 7.96 4.32 8.41
C LEU A 133 7.25 3.02 8.81
N LEU A 134 7.50 1.91 8.11
CA LEU A 134 6.97 0.59 8.47
C LEU A 134 8.05 -0.25 9.16
N ASN A 135 7.79 -0.71 10.36
CA ASN A 135 8.66 -1.67 11.02
C ASN A 135 8.56 -3.07 10.37
N SER A 136 9.45 -3.99 10.74
CA SER A 136 9.51 -5.33 10.14
C SER A 136 8.22 -6.14 10.35
N ALA A 137 7.60 -6.04 11.53
CA ALA A 137 6.35 -6.74 11.81
C ALA A 137 5.20 -6.23 10.93
N THR A 138 5.11 -4.93 10.72
CA THR A 138 4.12 -4.31 9.82
C THR A 138 4.34 -4.75 8.38
N ARG A 139 5.60 -4.70 7.89
CA ARG A 139 5.95 -5.13 6.52
C ARG A 139 5.61 -6.59 6.26
N GLY A 140 5.88 -7.48 7.23
CA GLY A 140 5.59 -8.90 7.11
C GLY A 140 4.10 -9.26 7.03
N ASN A 141 3.22 -8.30 7.33
CA ASN A 141 1.77 -8.49 7.25
C ASN A 141 1.13 -7.84 6.01
N LEU A 142 1.92 -7.24 5.12
CA LEU A 142 1.43 -6.68 3.87
C LEU A 142 1.23 -7.78 2.83
N ASN A 143 0.08 -7.78 2.15
CA ASN A 143 -0.19 -8.69 1.04
C ASN A 143 0.50 -8.21 -0.24
N TYR A 144 0.42 -6.90 -0.52
CA TYR A 144 1.04 -6.29 -1.70
C TYR A 144 1.85 -5.07 -1.32
N VAL A 145 3.05 -4.95 -1.89
CA VAL A 145 3.89 -3.76 -1.75
C VAL A 145 4.19 -3.20 -3.13
N PHE A 146 3.84 -1.94 -3.33
CA PHE A 146 4.10 -1.19 -4.56
C PHE A 146 5.23 -0.21 -4.31
N LEU A 147 6.34 -0.41 -5.00
CA LEU A 147 7.52 0.45 -4.91
C LEU A 147 7.60 1.31 -6.17
N GLY A 148 7.32 2.58 -6.01
CA GLY A 148 7.42 3.57 -7.06
C GLY A 148 8.72 4.38 -6.99
N ARG A 149 8.82 5.42 -7.81
CA ARG A 149 10.00 6.28 -7.86
C ARG A 149 10.31 6.90 -6.49
N VAL A 150 11.56 6.79 -6.08
CA VAL A 150 12.13 7.42 -4.88
C VAL A 150 13.27 8.35 -5.32
N ASN A 151 13.31 9.59 -4.82
CA ASN A 151 14.23 10.61 -5.30
C ASN A 151 15.62 10.58 -4.64
N SER A 152 15.70 10.20 -3.36
CA SER A 152 16.95 10.16 -2.60
C SER A 152 17.64 8.80 -2.73
N GLU A 153 18.93 8.78 -3.09
CA GLU A 153 19.70 7.54 -3.15
C GLU A 153 19.77 6.83 -1.81
N GLU A 154 19.87 7.55 -0.71
CA GLU A 154 19.81 6.97 0.63
C GLU A 154 18.49 6.23 0.89
N GLN A 155 17.36 6.81 0.46
CA GLN A 155 16.07 6.15 0.59
C GLN A 155 15.91 4.98 -0.37
N ILE A 156 16.48 5.06 -1.59
CA ILE A 156 16.52 3.93 -2.53
C ILE A 156 17.31 2.78 -1.90
N GLU A 157 18.49 3.04 -1.34
CA GLU A 157 19.29 2.02 -0.66
C GLU A 157 18.52 1.35 0.48
N LYS A 158 17.83 2.15 1.32
CA LYS A 158 16.97 1.61 2.38
C LYS A 158 15.82 0.77 1.83
N THR A 159 15.18 1.23 0.76
CA THR A 159 14.10 0.48 0.08
C THR A 159 14.61 -0.86 -0.45
N ILE A 160 15.76 -0.87 -1.11
CA ILE A 160 16.38 -2.10 -1.62
C ILE A 160 16.70 -3.06 -0.47
N LYS A 161 17.33 -2.58 0.60
CA LYS A 161 17.67 -3.41 1.77
C LYS A 161 16.44 -4.01 2.44
N MET A 162 15.35 -3.26 2.51
CA MET A 162 14.13 -3.65 3.22
C MET A 162 13.19 -4.54 2.42
N TYR A 163 13.13 -4.37 1.10
CA TYR A 163 12.11 -4.99 0.26
C TYR A 163 12.66 -5.80 -0.91
N LEU A 164 13.86 -5.48 -1.41
CA LEU A 164 14.38 -6.03 -2.67
C LEU A 164 15.72 -6.77 -2.50
N SER A 165 16.19 -6.99 -1.29
CA SER A 165 17.50 -7.60 -1.03
C SER A 165 17.62 -9.01 -1.61
N SER A 166 16.54 -9.77 -1.69
CA SER A 166 16.50 -11.11 -2.28
C SER A 166 16.35 -11.12 -3.80
N TYR A 167 15.86 -10.04 -4.38
CA TYR A 167 15.53 -9.95 -5.80
C TYR A 167 16.67 -9.31 -6.61
N LEU A 168 17.19 -8.17 -6.16
CA LEU A 168 18.28 -7.47 -6.87
C LEU A 168 19.64 -8.03 -6.48
N LYS A 169 20.50 -8.30 -7.46
CA LYS A 169 21.84 -8.89 -7.27
C LYS A 169 22.94 -7.84 -7.51
N GLY A 170 24.17 -8.17 -7.12
CA GLY A 170 25.33 -7.32 -7.36
C GLY A 170 25.60 -6.27 -6.28
N LYS A 171 26.43 -5.28 -6.62
CA LYS A 171 26.81 -4.18 -5.73
C LYS A 171 25.65 -3.20 -5.54
N MET A 172 25.65 -2.45 -4.45
CA MET A 172 24.57 -1.50 -4.15
C MET A 172 24.40 -0.45 -5.24
N THR A 173 25.47 0.01 -5.84
CA THR A 173 25.44 0.97 -6.99
C THR A 173 24.69 0.43 -8.20
N ASP A 174 24.87 -0.86 -8.51
CA ASP A 174 24.17 -1.50 -9.62
C ASP A 174 22.69 -1.69 -9.31
N LYS A 175 22.37 -2.10 -8.09
CA LYS A 175 20.99 -2.22 -7.59
C LYS A 175 20.24 -0.89 -7.58
N ILE A 176 20.91 0.21 -7.23
CA ILE A 176 20.32 1.56 -7.27
C ILE A 176 19.99 1.94 -8.72
N ARG A 177 20.91 1.68 -9.66
CA ARG A 177 20.69 1.94 -11.10
C ARG A 177 19.52 1.11 -11.62
N GLU A 178 19.46 -0.16 -11.28
CA GLU A 178 18.37 -1.08 -11.65
C GLU A 178 17.02 -0.63 -11.06
N TYR A 179 16.97 -0.28 -9.78
CA TYR A 179 15.77 0.28 -9.14
C TYR A 179 15.25 1.52 -9.87
N LYS A 180 16.15 2.47 -10.22
CA LYS A 180 15.79 3.67 -10.97
C LYS A 180 15.19 3.32 -12.33
N ALA A 181 15.79 2.39 -13.07
CA ALA A 181 15.28 1.93 -14.36
C ALA A 181 13.92 1.22 -14.24
N LEU A 182 13.75 0.37 -13.23
CA LEU A 182 12.48 -0.32 -12.96
C LEU A 182 11.33 0.62 -12.60
N THR A 183 11.63 1.79 -12.03
CA THR A 183 10.61 2.75 -11.57
C THR A 183 10.50 4.00 -12.44
N GLU A 184 11.12 4.01 -13.62
CA GLU A 184 10.97 5.09 -14.62
C GLU A 184 9.54 5.13 -15.19
N ASP A 185 9.17 6.26 -15.77
CA ASP A 185 7.90 6.48 -16.50
C ASP A 185 6.65 6.01 -15.74
N HIS A 186 6.61 6.27 -14.43
CA HIS A 186 5.50 5.87 -13.57
C HIS A 186 5.27 4.36 -13.49
N HIS A 187 6.30 3.56 -13.73
CA HIS A 187 6.26 2.14 -13.41
C HIS A 187 6.42 1.91 -11.91
N TRP A 188 5.89 0.79 -11.48
CA TRP A 188 5.91 0.33 -10.10
C TRP A 188 6.41 -1.10 -10.03
N ILE A 189 7.32 -1.37 -9.10
CA ILE A 189 7.66 -2.74 -8.73
C ILE A 189 6.58 -3.23 -7.77
N VAL A 190 5.97 -4.35 -8.07
CA VAL A 190 4.97 -4.99 -7.21
C VAL A 190 5.57 -6.22 -6.58
N ILE A 191 5.50 -6.29 -5.26
CA ILE A 191 5.82 -7.49 -4.51
C ILE A 191 4.50 -8.08 -4.05
N ASP A 192 4.18 -9.25 -4.55
CA ASP A 192 3.02 -10.05 -4.18
C ASP A 192 3.44 -11.08 -3.13
N ASN A 193 3.19 -10.77 -1.87
CA ASN A 193 3.54 -11.65 -0.76
C ASN A 193 2.57 -12.85 -0.61
N ILE A 194 1.44 -12.84 -1.32
CA ILE A 194 0.50 -13.97 -1.32
C ILE A 194 1.05 -15.09 -2.18
N ASN A 195 1.49 -14.76 -3.39
CA ASN A 195 2.00 -15.72 -4.36
C ASN A 195 3.54 -15.85 -4.33
N GLY A 196 4.23 -14.99 -3.60
CA GLY A 196 5.69 -14.95 -3.55
C GLY A 196 6.33 -14.43 -4.83
N GLU A 197 5.65 -13.56 -5.56
CA GLU A 197 6.05 -13.06 -6.86
C GLU A 197 6.53 -11.61 -6.81
N ILE A 198 7.35 -11.24 -7.79
CA ILE A 198 7.74 -9.86 -8.05
C ILE A 198 7.61 -9.56 -9.53
N TYR A 199 7.07 -8.40 -9.87
CA TYR A 199 6.91 -7.96 -11.25
C TYR A 199 6.85 -6.43 -11.33
N ARG A 200 6.89 -5.90 -12.53
CA ARG A 200 6.78 -4.48 -12.83
C ARG A 200 5.43 -4.20 -13.47
N THR A 201 4.81 -3.08 -13.13
CA THR A 201 3.51 -2.69 -13.69
C THR A 201 3.43 -1.20 -13.94
N LYS A 202 2.56 -0.81 -14.84
CA LYS A 202 2.19 0.57 -15.08
C LYS A 202 0.68 0.65 -15.25
N ILE A 203 0.03 1.59 -14.51
CA ILE A 203 -1.38 1.84 -14.75
C ILE A 203 -1.57 2.61 -16.04
N LYS A 204 -2.51 2.15 -16.86
CA LYS A 204 -2.99 2.88 -18.04
C LYS A 204 -4.13 3.79 -17.55
N ILE A 205 -3.88 5.11 -17.54
CA ILE A 205 -4.83 6.15 -17.12
C ILE A 205 -5.65 6.56 -18.34
#